data_39303e52176b3fd31f6a22b30ab4cb00
#
_entry.id   39303e52176b3fd31f6a22b30ab4cb00
#
_cell.length_a   1.000
_cell.length_b   1.000
_cell.length_c   1.000
_cell.angle_alpha   90.00
_cell.angle_beta   90.00
_cell.angle_gamma   90.00
#
_symmetry.space_group_name_H-M   'P 1'
#
loop_
_entity.id
_entity.type
_entity.pdbx_description
1 polymer ?
#
loop_
_entity_poly.entity_id
_entity_poly.type
_entity_poly.pdbx_seq_one_letter_code
_entity_poly.pdbx_strand_id
1 'polypeptide(L)'
;MGEKLVSALPRSNGPSSHARVTFVAVENLVHDFNIGSIVRSANAFGARSVHVVGRRRWNRRGAMVTDRYLDVRHQPDAESLHRWAAAEGLPVVGVDNVAGAVAVETVELPERCVLLFGAEGPGLSPGALAGCDLVVGISQYGSTRSVNVGAAAAVVMHAWVRRWVFGQQVGPGPRDGTDLLGA
;
A
#
# COMPACT_ATOMS: atom_id res chain seq x y z
N MET A 1 -39.95 13.30 -0.89
CA MET A 1 -39.06 13.78 0.17
C MET A 1 -38.23 12.58 0.62
N GLY A 2 -37.07 12.41 0.07
CA GLY A 2 -36.16 11.31 0.39
C GLY A 2 -35.02 11.87 1.25
N GLU A 3 -35.04 11.57 2.53
CA GLU A 3 -33.92 11.84 3.42
C GLU A 3 -32.70 11.03 2.94
N LYS A 4 -31.65 11.74 2.56
CA LYS A 4 -30.33 11.15 2.34
C LYS A 4 -29.82 10.64 3.68
N LEU A 5 -29.92 9.34 3.90
CA LEU A 5 -29.15 8.65 4.94
C LEU A 5 -27.67 8.67 4.53
N VAL A 6 -27.02 9.81 4.69
CA VAL A 6 -25.56 9.87 4.77
C VAL A 6 -25.23 9.62 6.24
N SER A 7 -25.30 8.36 6.66
CA SER A 7 -24.67 7.98 7.92
C SER A 7 -23.18 8.24 7.74
N ALA A 8 -22.67 9.28 8.37
CA ALA A 8 -21.26 9.53 8.45
C ALA A 8 -20.62 8.27 9.06
N LEU A 9 -19.85 7.54 8.27
CA LEU A 9 -18.96 6.53 8.81
C LEU A 9 -18.18 7.18 9.96
N PRO A 10 -18.06 6.55 11.12
CA PRO A 10 -17.36 7.12 12.24
C PRO A 10 -15.95 7.51 11.76
N ARG A 11 -15.66 8.79 11.76
CA ARG A 11 -14.28 9.24 11.72
C ARG A 11 -13.71 8.74 13.02
N SER A 12 -12.84 7.73 12.96
CA SER A 12 -12.12 7.31 14.14
C SER A 12 -11.39 8.56 14.65
N ASN A 13 -11.86 9.11 15.76
CA ASN A 13 -11.02 9.95 16.60
C ASN A 13 -9.87 9.03 16.95
N GLY A 14 -8.72 9.24 16.32
CA GLY A 14 -7.63 8.30 16.22
C GLY A 14 -7.27 7.63 17.53
N PRO A 15 -6.85 6.39 17.49
CA PRO A 15 -6.30 5.74 18.67
C PRO A 15 -5.13 6.56 19.17
N SER A 16 -4.94 6.52 20.48
CA SER A 16 -3.76 7.02 21.19
C SER A 16 -2.49 6.78 20.36
N SER A 17 -1.81 7.82 20.09
CA SER A 17 -0.87 8.19 19.04
C SER A 17 0.39 7.32 18.84
N HIS A 18 0.51 6.08 19.28
CA HIS A 18 1.83 5.46 19.34
C HIS A 18 2.00 4.05 18.78
N ALA A 19 0.96 3.35 18.38
CA ALA A 19 1.11 1.92 18.08
C ALA A 19 0.92 1.54 16.60
N ARG A 20 0.10 2.23 15.80
CA ARG A 20 -0.31 1.75 14.47
C ARG A 20 0.06 2.75 13.39
N VAL A 21 1.18 2.53 12.73
CA VAL A 21 1.66 3.46 11.71
C VAL A 21 2.11 2.71 10.48
N THR A 22 1.35 2.84 9.41
CA THR A 22 1.72 2.38 8.09
C THR A 22 2.29 3.53 7.30
N PHE A 23 3.38 3.28 6.61
CA PHE A 23 3.99 4.18 5.63
C PHE A 23 3.75 3.60 4.24
N VAL A 24 3.59 4.44 3.25
CA VAL A 24 3.40 4.03 1.86
C VAL A 24 4.56 4.55 1.03
N ALA A 25 5.08 3.74 0.13
CA ALA A 25 6.10 4.15 -0.83
C ALA A 25 5.68 3.72 -2.25
N VAL A 26 6.02 4.54 -3.23
CA VAL A 26 5.72 4.29 -4.64
C VAL A 26 6.98 4.50 -5.46
N GLU A 27 7.43 3.46 -6.16
CA GLU A 27 8.66 3.48 -6.92
C GLU A 27 8.38 3.72 -8.42
N ASN A 28 9.03 4.74 -8.98
CA ASN A 28 9.12 5.00 -10.43
C ASN A 28 7.78 5.02 -11.19
N LEU A 29 6.68 5.42 -10.54
CA LEU A 29 5.39 5.51 -11.22
C LEU A 29 5.45 6.53 -12.36
N VAL A 30 5.11 6.10 -13.57
CA VAL A 30 5.11 6.94 -14.77
C VAL A 30 3.90 7.87 -14.78
N HIS A 31 2.74 7.37 -14.37
CA HIS A 31 1.50 8.13 -14.42
C HIS A 31 1.22 8.86 -13.11
N ASP A 32 1.28 10.18 -13.14
CA ASP A 32 0.99 11.06 -12.00
C ASP A 32 -0.38 10.80 -11.36
N PHE A 33 -1.36 10.37 -12.17
CA PHE A 33 -2.70 10.04 -11.70
C PHE A 33 -2.68 8.91 -10.66
N ASN A 34 -1.82 7.91 -10.85
CA ASN A 34 -1.70 6.80 -9.90
C ASN A 34 -1.02 7.21 -8.60
N ILE A 35 0.00 8.08 -8.66
CA ILE A 35 0.57 8.69 -7.44
C ILE A 35 -0.54 9.42 -6.67
N GLY A 36 -1.33 10.23 -7.36
CA GLY A 36 -2.44 10.96 -6.76
C GLY A 36 -3.50 10.05 -6.12
N SER A 37 -3.86 8.96 -6.79
CA SER A 37 -4.80 7.95 -6.28
C SER A 37 -4.26 7.28 -5.01
N ILE A 38 -2.97 6.93 -5.00
CA ILE A 38 -2.31 6.31 -3.84
C ILE A 38 -2.26 7.29 -2.67
N VAL A 39 -1.91 8.56 -2.91
CA VAL A 39 -1.92 9.60 -1.87
C VAL A 39 -3.32 9.77 -1.25
N ARG A 40 -4.37 9.74 -2.08
CA ARG A 40 -5.76 9.79 -1.57
C ARG A 40 -6.11 8.58 -0.73
N SER A 41 -5.78 7.38 -1.20
CA SER A 41 -6.03 6.15 -0.46
C SER A 41 -5.23 6.12 0.84
N ALA A 42 -3.96 6.52 0.81
CA ALA A 42 -3.11 6.63 1.99
C ALA A 42 -3.69 7.57 3.05
N ASN A 43 -4.20 8.72 2.62
CA ASN A 43 -4.90 9.64 3.54
C ASN A 43 -6.20 9.02 4.09
N ALA A 44 -6.99 8.35 3.25
CA ALA A 44 -8.25 7.72 3.67
C ALA A 44 -8.04 6.59 4.67
N PHE A 45 -6.96 5.82 4.52
CA PHE A 45 -6.62 4.69 5.40
C PHE A 45 -5.67 5.06 6.54
N GLY A 46 -5.38 6.36 6.73
CA GLY A 46 -4.63 6.86 7.88
C GLY A 46 -3.13 6.55 7.85
N ALA A 47 -2.54 6.41 6.66
CA ALA A 47 -1.09 6.28 6.54
C ALA A 47 -0.37 7.53 7.08
N ARG A 48 0.79 7.34 7.67
CA ARG A 48 1.59 8.42 8.27
C ARG A 48 2.23 9.32 7.23
N SER A 49 2.77 8.73 6.17
CA SER A 49 3.38 9.45 5.06
C SER A 49 3.33 8.64 3.77
N VAL A 50 3.55 9.33 2.65
CA VAL A 50 3.81 8.71 1.35
C VAL A 50 5.20 9.12 0.88
N HIS A 51 6.01 8.14 0.48
CA HIS A 51 7.34 8.35 -0.07
C HIS A 51 7.31 8.11 -1.58
N VAL A 52 7.60 9.14 -2.37
CA VAL A 52 7.75 9.03 -3.82
C VAL A 52 9.21 8.74 -4.12
N VAL A 53 9.48 7.53 -4.62
CA VAL A 53 10.83 7.01 -4.87
C VAL A 53 11.23 7.25 -6.33
N GLY A 54 12.44 7.75 -6.55
CA GLY A 54 13.00 8.05 -7.85
C GLY A 54 12.51 9.39 -8.42
N ARG A 55 11.26 9.48 -8.75
CA ARG A 55 10.69 10.66 -9.39
C ARG A 55 10.43 11.82 -8.40
N ARG A 56 11.13 12.92 -8.58
CA ARG A 56 11.01 14.08 -7.68
C ARG A 56 9.78 14.94 -7.93
N ARG A 57 9.29 15.03 -9.17
CA ARG A 57 8.16 15.90 -9.56
C ARG A 57 7.03 15.08 -10.11
N TRP A 58 5.83 15.31 -9.65
CA TRP A 58 4.61 14.72 -10.14
C TRP A 58 3.45 15.74 -10.06
N ASN A 59 2.41 15.54 -10.87
CA ASN A 59 1.25 16.42 -10.90
C ASN A 59 0.31 16.13 -9.73
N ARG A 60 0.26 17.03 -8.76
CA ARG A 60 -0.52 16.88 -7.54
C ARG A 60 -2.04 16.97 -7.72
N ARG A 61 -2.53 17.34 -8.91
CA ARG A 61 -3.99 17.42 -9.19
C ARG A 61 -4.71 16.09 -8.93
N GLY A 62 -4.06 14.95 -9.20
CA GLY A 62 -4.61 13.63 -8.94
C GLY A 62 -4.86 13.35 -7.45
N ALA A 63 -4.13 14.01 -6.56
CA ALA A 63 -4.32 13.87 -5.12
C ALA A 63 -5.55 14.62 -4.58
N MET A 64 -6.22 15.45 -5.40
CA MET A 64 -7.43 16.21 -5.00
C MET A 64 -7.23 16.94 -3.67
N VAL A 65 -6.09 17.63 -3.52
CA VAL A 65 -5.72 18.41 -2.33
C VAL A 65 -5.39 17.57 -1.07
N THR A 66 -5.54 16.24 -1.10
CA THR A 66 -5.26 15.40 0.07
C THR A 66 -3.79 15.36 0.46
N ASP A 67 -2.89 15.70 -0.48
CA ASP A 67 -1.46 15.87 -0.24
C ASP A 67 -1.12 17.02 0.76
N ARG A 68 -2.08 17.88 1.07
CA ARG A 68 -1.95 18.91 2.13
C ARG A 68 -2.15 18.37 3.54
N TYR A 69 -2.80 17.22 3.66
CA TYR A 69 -3.13 16.57 4.94
C TYR A 69 -2.27 15.35 5.22
N LEU A 70 -1.34 15.04 4.33
CA LEU A 70 -0.47 13.89 4.42
C LEU A 70 0.98 14.30 4.14
N ASP A 71 1.91 13.81 4.93
CA ASP A 71 3.34 14.07 4.72
C ASP A 71 3.82 13.29 3.47
N VAL A 72 4.09 14.02 2.39
CA VAL A 72 4.57 13.44 1.14
C VAL A 72 6.05 13.76 0.97
N ARG A 73 6.89 12.75 1.04
CA ARG A 73 8.35 12.82 0.99
C ARG A 73 8.88 12.32 -0.35
N HIS A 74 10.09 12.72 -0.68
CA HIS A 74 10.82 12.21 -1.83
C HIS A 74 12.01 11.38 -1.36
N GLN A 75 12.18 10.21 -1.97
CA GLN A 75 13.38 9.37 -1.85
C GLN A 75 14.07 9.32 -3.22
N PRO A 76 15.40 9.55 -3.30
CA PRO A 76 16.10 9.53 -4.59
C PRO A 76 16.00 8.19 -5.33
N ASP A 77 16.03 7.09 -4.57
CA ASP A 77 16.04 5.72 -5.05
C ASP A 77 15.54 4.74 -3.98
N ALA A 78 15.40 3.47 -4.36
CA ALA A 78 14.95 2.41 -3.46
C ALA A 78 15.92 2.19 -2.30
N GLU A 79 17.24 2.29 -2.53
CA GLU A 79 18.25 2.14 -1.48
C GLU A 79 18.10 3.19 -0.38
N SER A 80 17.82 4.44 -0.76
CA SER A 80 17.55 5.52 0.18
C SER A 80 16.29 5.28 1.01
N LEU A 81 15.24 4.71 0.38
CA LEU A 81 14.04 4.29 1.08
C LEU A 81 14.34 3.19 2.11
N HIS A 82 15.08 2.16 1.70
CA HIS A 82 15.43 1.04 2.60
C HIS A 82 16.30 1.50 3.77
N ARG A 83 17.30 2.35 3.52
CA ARG A 83 18.11 2.95 4.60
C ARG A 83 17.27 3.75 5.58
N TRP A 84 16.34 4.55 5.07
CA TRP A 84 15.41 5.30 5.92
C TRP A 84 14.53 4.35 6.73
N ALA A 85 13.92 3.34 6.11
CA ALA A 85 13.07 2.38 6.79
C ALA A 85 13.83 1.62 7.90
N ALA A 86 15.05 1.19 7.62
CA ALA A 86 15.91 0.53 8.60
C ALA A 86 16.25 1.44 9.80
N ALA A 87 16.54 2.73 9.55
CA ALA A 87 16.79 3.71 10.61
C ALA A 87 15.56 3.96 11.51
N GLU A 88 14.35 3.83 10.94
CA GLU A 88 13.08 3.94 11.68
C GLU A 88 12.62 2.60 12.32
N GLY A 89 13.37 1.52 12.09
CA GLY A 89 13.01 0.16 12.56
C GLY A 89 11.72 -0.36 11.90
N LEU A 90 11.52 -0.07 10.62
CA LEU A 90 10.33 -0.43 9.86
C LEU A 90 10.66 -1.52 8.83
N PRO A 91 10.02 -2.68 8.88
CA PRO A 91 10.10 -3.64 7.79
C PRO A 91 9.46 -3.07 6.52
N VAL A 92 10.03 -3.43 5.37
CA VAL A 92 9.52 -3.05 4.05
C VAL A 92 8.78 -4.23 3.45
N VAL A 93 7.51 -4.02 3.14
CA VAL A 93 6.64 -4.99 2.48
C VAL A 93 6.49 -4.55 1.02
N GLY A 94 7.11 -5.27 0.11
CA GLY A 94 6.91 -5.09 -1.33
C GLY A 94 5.55 -5.63 -1.77
N VAL A 95 4.88 -4.91 -2.65
CA VAL A 95 3.60 -5.34 -3.23
C VAL A 95 3.79 -5.55 -4.72
N ASP A 96 3.85 -6.81 -5.11
CA ASP A 96 4.07 -7.21 -6.51
C ASP A 96 3.64 -8.67 -6.74
N ASN A 97 3.23 -9.01 -7.96
CA ASN A 97 2.88 -10.37 -8.36
C ASN A 97 4.09 -11.09 -8.96
N VAL A 98 5.13 -11.28 -8.16
CA VAL A 98 6.35 -12.00 -8.56
C VAL A 98 6.39 -13.40 -7.95
N ALA A 99 7.20 -14.27 -8.55
CA ALA A 99 7.40 -15.60 -8.00
C ALA A 99 7.90 -15.54 -6.55
N GLY A 100 7.26 -16.30 -5.66
CA GLY A 100 7.56 -16.31 -4.23
C GLY A 100 6.84 -15.23 -3.41
N ALA A 101 6.05 -14.37 -4.03
CA ALA A 101 5.16 -13.48 -3.28
C ALA A 101 4.09 -14.28 -2.53
N VAL A 102 3.72 -13.83 -1.34
CA VAL A 102 2.69 -14.45 -0.51
C VAL A 102 1.38 -13.70 -0.70
N ALA A 103 0.25 -14.41 -0.76
CA ALA A 103 -1.05 -13.78 -0.92
C ALA A 103 -1.39 -12.86 0.26
N VAL A 104 -1.68 -11.59 -0.02
CA VAL A 104 -2.01 -10.59 1.02
C VAL A 104 -3.24 -10.99 1.83
N GLU A 105 -4.11 -11.81 1.26
CA GLU A 105 -5.33 -12.32 1.89
C GLU A 105 -5.04 -13.33 3.01
N THR A 106 -3.86 -13.96 3.01
CA THR A 106 -3.50 -15.04 3.93
C THR A 106 -2.32 -14.73 4.85
N VAL A 107 -1.64 -13.61 4.60
CA VAL A 107 -0.46 -13.21 5.39
C VAL A 107 -0.83 -12.10 6.37
N GLU A 108 -0.28 -12.15 7.57
CA GLU A 108 -0.37 -11.06 8.51
C GLU A 108 0.69 -10.01 8.21
N LEU A 109 0.25 -8.86 7.69
CA LEU A 109 1.13 -7.70 7.48
C LEU A 109 1.65 -7.18 8.83
N PRO A 110 2.92 -6.72 8.93
CA PRO A 110 3.42 -6.13 10.17
C PRO A 110 2.59 -4.91 10.59
N GLU A 111 2.40 -4.72 11.90
CA GLU A 111 1.64 -3.59 12.45
C GLU A 111 2.25 -2.24 12.07
N ARG A 112 3.58 -2.16 12.08
CA ARG A 112 4.35 -1.01 11.61
C ARG A 112 5.19 -1.44 10.43
N CYS A 113 4.94 -0.88 9.27
CA CYS A 113 5.68 -1.24 8.05
C CYS A 113 5.62 -0.13 6.99
N VAL A 114 6.48 -0.26 6.00
CA VAL A 114 6.41 0.47 4.74
C VAL A 114 5.78 -0.45 3.70
N LEU A 115 4.67 -0.06 3.11
CA LEU A 115 4.06 -0.73 1.96
C LEU A 115 4.65 -0.12 0.68
N LEU A 116 5.47 -0.85 -0.05
CA LEU A 116 6.18 -0.40 -1.24
C LEU A 116 5.52 -0.94 -2.51
N PHE A 117 5.08 -0.04 -3.39
CA PHE A 117 4.43 -0.35 -4.66
C PHE A 117 5.34 0.01 -5.83
N GLY A 118 5.42 -0.88 -6.82
CA GLY A 118 6.25 -0.71 -8.00
C GLY A 118 5.57 0.04 -9.15
N ALA A 119 6.34 0.22 -10.23
CA ALA A 119 5.87 0.85 -11.44
C ALA A 119 4.87 -0.04 -12.20
N GLU A 120 3.99 0.61 -12.96
CA GLU A 120 3.06 -0.08 -13.85
C GLU A 120 3.80 -0.82 -14.96
N GLY A 121 3.48 -2.08 -15.12
CA GLY A 121 4.12 -2.98 -16.07
C GLY A 121 5.34 -3.69 -15.49
N PRO A 122 6.48 -3.01 -15.23
CA PRO A 122 7.68 -3.68 -14.70
C PRO A 122 7.58 -4.08 -13.23
N GLY A 123 6.65 -3.53 -12.45
CA GLY A 123 6.57 -3.81 -11.01
C GLY A 123 7.67 -3.13 -10.20
N LEU A 124 8.08 -3.76 -9.11
CA LEU A 124 9.20 -3.32 -8.28
C LEU A 124 10.54 -3.58 -8.97
N SER A 125 11.46 -2.63 -8.88
CA SER A 125 12.81 -2.84 -9.39
C SER A 125 13.54 -3.95 -8.62
N PRO A 126 14.56 -4.60 -9.23
CA PRO A 126 15.37 -5.58 -8.51
C PRO A 126 15.98 -5.04 -7.22
N GLY A 127 16.41 -3.77 -7.23
CA GLY A 127 16.93 -3.11 -6.03
C GLY A 127 15.89 -2.89 -4.95
N ALA A 128 14.66 -2.57 -5.34
CA ALA A 128 13.53 -2.45 -4.41
C ALA A 128 13.16 -3.81 -3.80
N LEU A 129 13.05 -4.86 -4.63
CA LEU A 129 12.74 -6.22 -4.17
C LEU A 129 13.81 -6.78 -3.24
N ALA A 130 15.09 -6.55 -3.54
CA ALA A 130 16.20 -7.07 -2.73
C ALA A 130 16.21 -6.52 -1.28
N GLY A 131 15.63 -5.34 -1.07
CA GLY A 131 15.54 -4.73 0.26
C GLY A 131 14.20 -4.97 0.98
N CYS A 132 13.26 -5.73 0.40
CA CYS A 132 12.00 -6.07 1.05
C CYS A 132 12.19 -7.21 2.05
N ASP A 133 11.59 -7.05 3.26
CA ASP A 133 11.53 -8.11 4.27
C ASP A 133 10.44 -9.14 3.95
N LEU A 134 9.43 -8.72 3.19
CA LEU A 134 8.31 -9.53 2.74
C LEU A 134 7.85 -9.02 1.37
N VAL A 135 7.47 -9.92 0.48
CA VAL A 135 6.77 -9.56 -0.77
C VAL A 135 5.39 -10.20 -0.77
N VAL A 136 4.37 -9.39 -1.00
CA VAL A 136 2.98 -9.84 -1.07
C VAL A 136 2.37 -9.55 -2.43
N GLY A 137 1.50 -10.43 -2.88
CA GLY A 137 0.70 -10.25 -4.08
C GLY A 137 -0.80 -10.24 -3.75
N ILE A 138 -1.60 -9.68 -4.64
CA ILE A 138 -3.06 -9.74 -4.56
C ILE A 138 -3.52 -10.91 -5.43
N SER A 139 -4.32 -11.81 -4.85
CA SER A 139 -4.88 -12.95 -5.58
C SER A 139 -5.78 -12.48 -6.72
N GLN A 140 -5.56 -13.04 -7.91
CA GLN A 140 -6.31 -12.68 -9.12
C GLN A 140 -6.96 -13.93 -9.71
N TYR A 141 -8.26 -13.89 -9.87
CA TYR A 141 -9.08 -15.02 -10.37
C TYR A 141 -9.57 -14.81 -11.80
N GLY A 142 -9.25 -13.68 -12.40
CA GLY A 142 -9.61 -13.34 -13.77
C GLY A 142 -8.48 -13.58 -14.75
N SER A 143 -8.69 -13.21 -16.00
CA SER A 143 -7.70 -13.31 -17.09
C SER A 143 -6.68 -12.17 -17.08
N THR A 144 -6.86 -11.17 -16.24
CA THR A 144 -5.97 -10.00 -16.14
C THR A 144 -4.71 -10.38 -15.36
N ARG A 145 -3.53 -10.03 -15.88
CA ARG A 145 -2.25 -10.35 -15.23
C ARG A 145 -1.88 -9.39 -14.10
N SER A 146 -2.49 -8.22 -14.07
CA SER A 146 -2.20 -7.20 -13.05
C SER A 146 -3.40 -6.31 -12.80
N VAL A 147 -3.46 -5.76 -11.60
CA VAL A 147 -4.42 -4.73 -11.19
C VAL A 147 -3.73 -3.37 -11.24
N ASN A 148 -4.46 -2.31 -11.58
CA ASN A 148 -3.92 -0.94 -11.52
C ASN A 148 -3.27 -0.68 -10.15
N VAL A 149 -2.09 -0.09 -10.13
CA VAL A 149 -1.29 0.11 -8.91
C VAL A 149 -2.01 0.94 -7.84
N GLY A 150 -2.82 1.93 -8.24
CA GLY A 150 -3.64 2.70 -7.30
C GLY A 150 -4.73 1.86 -6.64
N ALA A 151 -5.34 0.94 -7.40
CA ALA A 151 -6.30 -0.03 -6.87
C ALA A 151 -5.60 -1.06 -5.96
N ALA A 152 -4.47 -1.61 -6.41
CA ALA A 152 -3.66 -2.52 -5.59
C ALA A 152 -3.27 -1.89 -4.25
N ALA A 153 -2.83 -0.64 -4.27
CA ALA A 153 -2.48 0.10 -3.06
C ALA A 153 -3.67 0.25 -2.11
N ALA A 154 -4.87 0.55 -2.63
CA ALA A 154 -6.08 0.64 -1.81
C ALA A 154 -6.44 -0.71 -1.17
N VAL A 155 -6.34 -1.80 -1.92
CA VAL A 155 -6.63 -3.17 -1.42
C VAL A 155 -5.68 -3.54 -0.29
N VAL A 156 -4.37 -3.37 -0.48
CA VAL A 156 -3.36 -3.75 0.53
C VAL A 156 -3.45 -2.87 1.78
N MET A 157 -3.63 -1.56 1.62
CA MET A 157 -3.86 -0.66 2.75
C MET A 157 -5.14 -1.01 3.52
N HIS A 158 -6.21 -1.39 2.81
CA HIS A 158 -7.44 -1.83 3.45
C HIS A 158 -7.26 -3.17 4.19
N ALA A 159 -6.48 -4.11 3.64
CA ALA A 159 -6.14 -5.36 4.35
C ALA A 159 -5.41 -5.07 5.67
N TRP A 160 -4.44 -4.14 5.67
CA TRP A 160 -3.76 -3.68 6.87
C TRP A 160 -4.75 -3.06 7.88
N VAL A 161 -5.65 -2.16 7.43
CA VAL A 161 -6.66 -1.52 8.28
C VAL A 161 -7.60 -2.56 8.90
N ARG A 162 -8.06 -3.53 8.11
CA ARG A 162 -8.90 -4.63 8.62
C ARG A 162 -8.25 -5.36 9.77
N ARG A 163 -6.96 -5.65 9.66
CA ARG A 163 -6.21 -6.38 10.70
C ARG A 163 -5.97 -5.52 11.93
N TRP A 164 -5.41 -4.34 11.74
CA TRP A 164 -4.83 -3.58 12.85
C TRP A 164 -5.77 -2.52 13.43
N VAL A 165 -6.73 -2.01 12.65
CA VAL A 165 -7.73 -1.05 13.13
C VAL A 165 -8.99 -1.77 13.60
N PHE A 166 -9.48 -2.74 12.81
CA PHE A 166 -10.70 -3.47 13.15
C PHE A 166 -10.46 -4.79 13.88
N GLY A 167 -9.22 -5.22 14.04
CA GLY A 167 -8.86 -6.45 14.74
C GLY A 167 -9.31 -7.75 14.05
N GLN A 168 -9.60 -7.69 12.75
CA GLN A 168 -10.02 -8.86 12.00
C GLN A 168 -8.83 -9.80 11.77
N GLN A 169 -9.01 -11.07 12.08
CA GLN A 169 -8.00 -12.09 11.82
C GLN A 169 -7.86 -12.34 10.31
N VAL A 170 -6.65 -12.66 9.88
CA VAL A 170 -6.40 -13.17 8.55
C VAL A 170 -7.05 -14.56 8.46
N GLY A 171 -7.92 -14.75 7.47
CA GLY A 171 -8.61 -16.01 7.27
C GLY A 171 -7.71 -17.08 6.66
N PRO A 172 -8.12 -18.34 6.68
CA PRO A 172 -7.48 -19.39 5.89
C PRO A 172 -7.60 -19.04 4.40
N GLY A 173 -6.65 -19.55 3.60
CA GLY A 173 -6.70 -19.44 2.15
C GLY A 173 -7.97 -20.08 1.53
N PRO A 174 -8.06 -20.13 0.20
CA PRO A 174 -9.22 -20.69 -0.49
C PRO A 174 -9.51 -22.10 -0.02
N ARG A 175 -10.78 -22.45 0.07
CA ARG A 175 -11.22 -23.77 0.56
C ARG A 175 -10.88 -24.92 -0.36
N ASP A 176 -10.60 -24.63 -1.61
CA ASP A 176 -10.31 -25.59 -2.67
C ASP A 176 -8.80 -25.85 -2.90
N GLY A 177 -7.93 -25.20 -2.10
CA GLY A 177 -6.49 -25.35 -2.23
C GLY A 177 -5.89 -24.71 -3.49
N THR A 178 -6.64 -23.83 -4.17
CA THR A 178 -6.17 -23.10 -5.35
C THR A 178 -4.96 -22.24 -5.00
N ASP A 179 -3.95 -22.21 -5.86
CA ASP A 179 -2.84 -21.27 -5.74
C ASP A 179 -3.38 -19.84 -5.87
N LEU A 180 -3.18 -19.03 -4.82
CA LEU A 180 -3.76 -17.68 -4.71
C LEU A 180 -3.14 -16.68 -5.67
N LEU A 181 -1.95 -16.93 -6.17
CA LEU A 181 -1.24 -15.96 -7.01
C LEU A 181 -1.18 -16.35 -8.48
N GLY A 182 -1.66 -17.55 -8.83
CA GLY A 182 -1.60 -18.09 -10.18
C GLY A 182 -0.15 -18.36 -10.62
N ALA A 183 0.08 -19.42 -11.36
CA ALA A 183 1.35 -19.69 -12.01
C ALA A 183 1.54 -18.84 -13.28
#